data_0fda04eca26259d93413dea317ecf120
#
_entry.id   0fda04eca26259d93413dea317ecf120
#
_cell.length_a   1.000
_cell.length_b   1.000
_cell.length_c   1.000
_cell.angle_alpha   90.00
_cell.angle_beta   90.00
_cell.angle_gamma   90.00
#
_symmetry.space_group_name_H-M   'P 1'
#
loop_
_entity.id
_entity.type
_entity.pdbx_description
1 polymer ?
#
loop_
_entity_poly.entity_id
_entity_poly.type
_entity_poly.pdbx_seq_one_letter_code
_entity_poly.pdbx_strand_id
1 'polypeptide(L)'
;LMERRLAAATHNHGARTAEVLTFSRLADRVFSEVGGLAQQMLTPAGQLLTLQEAARRVQGGLSAWKGLADKPELLQEALRLIDECKTCAVAPETLFAAAEESEDAVLAEKLSDLAQILTAYERLCEESLPDPRDRLTHLRDRLAESHTLDGAAVYLDGFLGFTVQESAVVDAMLAAGVPLSAAVTCDTDYPEIFLTGCKTVQKLTRMAKHHNQTVERIELGESKVARPAGLAALERESLLPVRTPQESADGVRLYEAASPFDECEHAAAYIRRKVRDEGARCRDFVVAARDIEPYSAFLAMAMARYD
;
A
#
# COMPACT_ATOMS: atom_id res chain seq x y z
N LEU A 1 3.45 -6.89 -13.79
CA LEU A 1 3.52 -5.98 -14.95
C LEU A 1 4.94 -5.43 -15.12
N MET A 2 5.55 -4.88 -14.04
CA MET A 2 6.91 -4.31 -14.05
C MET A 2 7.97 -5.31 -14.48
N GLU A 3 7.96 -6.54 -13.95
CA GLU A 3 8.90 -7.61 -14.36
C GLU A 3 8.89 -7.86 -15.86
N ARG A 4 7.70 -7.86 -16.49
CA ARG A 4 7.58 -8.03 -17.95
C ARG A 4 8.13 -6.84 -18.72
N ARG A 5 7.92 -5.61 -18.23
CA ARG A 5 8.47 -4.40 -18.84
C ARG A 5 10.00 -4.38 -18.75
N LEU A 6 10.51 -4.76 -17.57
CA LEU A 6 11.94 -4.87 -17.33
C LEU A 6 12.57 -5.92 -18.25
N ALA A 7 11.98 -7.13 -18.34
CA ALA A 7 12.44 -8.19 -19.20
C ALA A 7 12.45 -7.77 -20.68
N ALA A 8 11.42 -7.05 -21.13
CA ALA A 8 11.36 -6.52 -22.49
C ALA A 8 12.43 -5.44 -22.75
N ALA A 9 12.64 -4.52 -21.81
CA ALA A 9 13.63 -3.45 -21.92
C ALA A 9 15.07 -3.97 -21.90
N THR A 10 15.32 -5.08 -21.23
CA THR A 10 16.66 -5.69 -21.08
C THR A 10 16.89 -6.88 -21.99
N HIS A 11 16.06 -7.07 -23.03
CA HIS A 11 16.15 -8.21 -23.96
C HIS A 11 16.26 -9.57 -23.26
N ASN A 12 15.46 -9.80 -22.21
CA ASN A 12 15.46 -10.97 -21.33
C ASN A 12 16.70 -11.16 -20.43
N HIS A 13 17.57 -10.15 -20.33
CA HIS A 13 18.70 -10.16 -19.38
C HIS A 13 18.36 -9.53 -18.02
N GLY A 14 17.10 -9.10 -17.82
CA GLY A 14 16.64 -8.35 -16.65
C GLY A 14 16.94 -9.02 -15.31
N ALA A 15 16.78 -10.35 -15.22
CA ALA A 15 17.02 -11.09 -13.97
C ALA A 15 18.48 -11.05 -13.46
N ARG A 16 19.44 -10.68 -14.32
CA ARG A 16 20.84 -10.51 -13.93
C ARG A 16 21.21 -9.08 -13.54
N THR A 17 20.43 -8.10 -14.00
CA THR A 17 20.72 -6.69 -13.85
C THR A 17 19.78 -5.97 -12.91
N ALA A 18 18.55 -6.44 -12.78
CA ALA A 18 17.57 -5.86 -11.88
C ALA A 18 16.52 -6.89 -11.44
N GLU A 19 16.03 -6.75 -10.23
CA GLU A 19 14.99 -7.58 -9.64
C GLU A 19 13.83 -6.69 -9.19
N VAL A 20 12.59 -7.13 -9.42
CA VAL A 20 11.39 -6.44 -8.96
C VAL A 20 10.91 -7.09 -7.67
N LEU A 21 10.94 -6.32 -6.60
CA LEU A 21 10.59 -6.77 -5.25
C LEU A 21 9.47 -5.93 -4.67
N THR A 22 8.63 -6.54 -3.85
CA THR A 22 7.85 -5.85 -2.83
C THR A 22 8.70 -5.72 -1.56
N PHE A 23 8.31 -4.88 -0.61
CA PHE A 23 8.99 -4.82 0.69
C PHE A 23 9.03 -6.19 1.38
N SER A 24 7.97 -7.00 1.27
CA SER A 24 7.96 -8.36 1.82
C SER A 24 8.97 -9.28 1.15
N ARG A 25 9.11 -9.22 -0.19
CA ARG A 25 10.11 -10.01 -0.92
C ARG A 25 11.53 -9.52 -0.66
N LEU A 26 11.72 -8.22 -0.43
CA LEU A 26 13.01 -7.70 0.03
C LEU A 26 13.36 -8.25 1.42
N ALA A 27 12.37 -8.32 2.33
CA ALA A 27 12.57 -8.96 3.63
C ALA A 27 12.97 -10.43 3.47
N ASP A 28 12.34 -11.19 2.56
CA ASP A 28 12.73 -12.57 2.26
C ASP A 28 14.20 -12.67 1.81
N ARG A 29 14.63 -11.73 0.95
CA ARG A 29 16.03 -11.68 0.47
C ARG A 29 17.01 -11.44 1.61
N VAL A 30 16.77 -10.40 2.39
CA VAL A 30 17.60 -10.07 3.56
C VAL A 30 17.64 -11.23 4.54
N PHE A 31 16.48 -11.78 4.91
CA PHE A 31 16.41 -12.88 5.88
C PHE A 31 16.96 -14.21 5.36
N SER A 32 17.04 -14.41 4.05
CA SER A 32 17.72 -15.56 3.47
C SER A 32 19.23 -15.49 3.67
N GLU A 33 19.79 -14.28 3.75
CA GLU A 33 21.22 -14.02 3.96
C GLU A 33 21.58 -13.98 5.44
N VAL A 34 20.88 -13.13 6.21
CA VAL A 34 21.23 -12.88 7.62
C VAL A 34 20.49 -13.81 8.60
N GLY A 35 19.67 -14.72 8.10
CA GLY A 35 18.84 -15.62 8.89
C GLY A 35 17.46 -15.04 9.19
N GLY A 36 16.50 -15.92 9.52
CA GLY A 36 15.11 -15.55 9.84
C GLY A 36 14.11 -15.89 8.76
N LEU A 37 14.52 -16.29 7.56
CA LEU A 37 13.58 -16.65 6.47
C LEU A 37 12.64 -17.80 6.84
N ALA A 38 13.16 -18.82 7.52
CA ALA A 38 12.39 -19.99 7.95
C ALA A 38 11.72 -19.80 9.32
N GLN A 39 11.78 -18.61 9.91
CA GLN A 39 11.16 -18.34 11.19
C GLN A 39 9.64 -18.47 11.06
N GLN A 40 9.06 -19.36 11.87
CA GLN A 40 7.61 -19.46 11.96
C GLN A 40 7.04 -18.20 12.57
N MET A 41 5.94 -17.74 12.02
CA MET A 41 5.21 -16.57 12.50
C MET A 41 3.81 -16.99 12.94
N LEU A 42 3.17 -16.14 13.73
CA LEU A 42 1.79 -16.33 14.10
C LEU A 42 0.89 -16.40 12.85
N THR A 43 0.02 -17.40 12.82
CA THR A 43 -1.08 -17.45 11.85
C THR A 43 -2.18 -16.46 12.29
N PRO A 44 -3.15 -16.10 11.42
CA PRO A 44 -4.27 -15.24 11.83
C PRO A 44 -5.02 -15.78 13.06
N ALA A 45 -5.22 -17.10 13.16
CA ALA A 45 -5.81 -17.72 14.33
C ALA A 45 -4.87 -17.63 15.55
N GLY A 46 -3.56 -17.82 15.35
CA GLY A 46 -2.55 -17.65 16.40
C GLY A 46 -2.53 -16.24 16.95
N GLN A 47 -2.60 -15.22 16.10
CA GLN A 47 -2.68 -13.81 16.52
C GLN A 47 -3.90 -13.56 17.42
N LEU A 48 -5.07 -14.10 17.03
CA LEU A 48 -6.29 -13.95 17.81
C LEU A 48 -6.20 -14.65 19.18
N LEU A 49 -5.62 -15.86 19.22
CA LEU A 49 -5.40 -16.59 20.48
C LEU A 49 -4.38 -15.91 21.39
N THR A 50 -3.29 -15.38 20.80
CA THR A 50 -2.28 -14.61 21.55
C THR A 50 -2.91 -13.34 22.14
N LEU A 51 -3.75 -12.63 21.34
CA LEU A 51 -4.48 -11.46 21.82
C LEU A 51 -5.47 -11.82 22.94
N GLN A 52 -6.19 -12.93 22.81
CA GLN A 52 -7.10 -13.42 23.85
C GLN A 52 -6.35 -13.67 25.16
N GLU A 53 -5.20 -14.32 25.10
CA GLU A 53 -4.35 -14.57 26.26
C GLU A 53 -3.79 -13.26 26.85
N ALA A 54 -3.34 -12.33 25.99
CA ALA A 54 -2.91 -11.00 26.41
C ALA A 54 -4.01 -10.28 27.21
N ALA A 55 -5.23 -10.25 26.65
CA ALA A 55 -6.38 -9.63 27.31
C ALA A 55 -6.72 -10.30 28.65
N ARG A 56 -6.59 -11.63 28.76
CA ARG A 56 -6.77 -12.36 30.06
C ARG A 56 -5.74 -11.97 31.09
N ARG A 57 -4.47 -11.84 30.68
CA ARG A 57 -3.39 -11.48 31.63
C ARG A 57 -3.59 -10.09 32.23
N VAL A 58 -4.15 -9.15 31.47
CA VAL A 58 -4.34 -7.77 31.92
C VAL A 58 -5.78 -7.45 32.34
N GLN A 59 -6.70 -8.40 32.30
CA GLN A 59 -8.15 -8.17 32.53
C GLN A 59 -8.49 -7.43 33.83
N GLY A 60 -7.66 -7.62 34.88
CA GLY A 60 -7.86 -6.97 36.20
C GLY A 60 -7.58 -5.45 36.15
N GLY A 61 -6.81 -4.98 35.19
CA GLY A 61 -6.47 -3.56 34.98
C GLY A 61 -7.35 -2.87 33.96
N LEU A 62 -8.18 -3.60 33.20
CA LEU A 62 -9.00 -3.03 32.14
C LEU A 62 -10.27 -2.37 32.69
N SER A 63 -10.56 -1.19 32.19
CA SER A 63 -11.75 -0.40 32.54
C SER A 63 -12.82 -0.46 31.44
N ALA A 64 -12.52 0.04 30.26
CA ALA A 64 -13.44 0.10 29.13
C ALA A 64 -13.61 -1.24 28.42
N TRP A 65 -12.58 -2.10 28.42
CA TRP A 65 -12.55 -3.36 27.68
C TRP A 65 -12.62 -4.59 28.58
N LYS A 66 -13.31 -4.46 29.72
CA LYS A 66 -13.61 -5.59 30.60
C LYS A 66 -14.31 -6.72 29.85
N GLY A 67 -13.80 -7.95 30.04
CA GLY A 67 -14.34 -9.14 29.38
C GLY A 67 -14.07 -9.24 27.89
N LEU A 68 -13.10 -8.49 27.35
CA LEU A 68 -12.64 -8.58 25.96
C LEU A 68 -12.29 -10.01 25.57
N ALA A 69 -11.59 -10.74 26.44
CA ALA A 69 -11.14 -12.10 26.18
C ALA A 69 -12.27 -13.11 25.91
N ASP A 70 -13.49 -12.83 26.38
CA ASP A 70 -14.64 -13.70 26.24
C ASP A 70 -15.59 -13.30 25.10
N LYS A 71 -15.24 -12.26 24.33
CA LYS A 71 -16.06 -11.71 23.25
C LYS A 71 -15.32 -11.75 21.91
N PRO A 72 -15.52 -12.80 21.08
CA PRO A 72 -14.77 -13.00 19.84
C PRO A 72 -14.85 -11.82 18.85
N GLU A 73 -16.01 -11.16 18.76
CA GLU A 73 -16.19 -10.01 17.85
C GLU A 73 -15.34 -8.81 18.31
N LEU A 74 -15.30 -8.52 19.60
CA LEU A 74 -14.47 -7.46 20.16
C LEU A 74 -12.98 -7.78 20.05
N LEU A 75 -12.59 -9.05 20.16
CA LEU A 75 -11.21 -9.47 19.93
C LEU A 75 -10.76 -9.21 18.49
N GLN A 76 -11.63 -9.41 17.52
CA GLN A 76 -11.32 -9.10 16.11
C GLN A 76 -11.12 -7.60 15.90
N GLU A 77 -11.98 -6.77 16.50
CA GLU A 77 -11.81 -5.31 16.41
C GLU A 77 -10.55 -4.84 17.16
N ALA A 78 -10.26 -5.41 18.31
CA ALA A 78 -9.02 -5.13 19.04
C ALA A 78 -7.78 -5.52 18.22
N LEU A 79 -7.83 -6.68 17.52
CA LEU A 79 -6.75 -7.10 16.65
C LEU A 79 -6.52 -6.13 15.47
N ARG A 80 -7.58 -5.55 14.91
CA ARG A 80 -7.47 -4.50 13.88
C ARG A 80 -6.81 -3.24 14.43
N LEU A 81 -7.16 -2.81 15.64
CA LEU A 81 -6.51 -1.65 16.26
C LEU A 81 -5.02 -1.91 16.54
N ILE A 82 -4.66 -3.11 16.97
CA ILE A 82 -3.26 -3.51 17.13
C ILE A 82 -2.54 -3.49 15.76
N ASP A 83 -3.21 -3.95 14.70
CA ASP A 83 -2.69 -3.89 13.33
C ASP A 83 -2.41 -2.45 12.89
N GLU A 84 -3.33 -1.53 13.16
CA GLU A 84 -3.15 -0.10 12.91
C GLU A 84 -1.99 0.48 13.72
N CYS A 85 -1.91 0.17 15.03
CA CYS A 85 -0.80 0.62 15.87
C CYS A 85 0.55 0.15 15.31
N LYS A 86 0.69 -1.13 14.96
CA LYS A 86 1.92 -1.67 14.39
C LYS A 86 2.25 -1.05 13.03
N THR A 87 1.26 -0.92 12.14
CA THR A 87 1.45 -0.30 10.82
C THR A 87 1.88 1.16 10.92
N CYS A 88 1.36 1.87 11.92
CA CYS A 88 1.71 3.26 12.21
C CYS A 88 2.92 3.40 13.16
N ALA A 89 3.54 2.30 13.57
CA ALA A 89 4.63 2.25 14.54
C ALA A 89 4.29 3.02 15.85
N VAL A 90 3.05 2.86 16.32
CA VAL A 90 2.59 3.43 17.59
C VAL A 90 2.93 2.44 18.70
N ALA A 91 3.88 2.84 19.55
CA ALA A 91 4.29 2.06 20.70
C ALA A 91 3.28 2.19 21.86
N PRO A 92 3.20 1.20 22.78
CA PRO A 92 2.32 1.29 23.96
C PRO A 92 2.51 2.56 24.78
N GLU A 93 3.73 3.05 24.92
CA GLU A 93 4.07 4.28 25.65
C GLU A 93 3.39 5.51 25.02
N THR A 94 3.28 5.55 23.69
CA THR A 94 2.58 6.62 22.98
C THR A 94 1.09 6.62 23.30
N LEU A 95 0.49 5.44 23.42
CA LEU A 95 -0.93 5.29 23.78
C LEU A 95 -1.16 5.72 25.23
N PHE A 96 -0.25 5.37 26.17
CA PHE A 96 -0.33 5.83 27.55
C PHE A 96 -0.22 7.34 27.65
N ALA A 97 0.75 7.95 26.96
CA ALA A 97 0.88 9.40 26.93
C ALA A 97 -0.37 10.09 26.37
N ALA A 98 -0.92 9.57 25.27
CA ALA A 98 -2.16 10.10 24.69
C ALA A 98 -3.36 9.93 25.63
N ALA A 99 -3.40 8.86 26.44
CA ALA A 99 -4.43 8.68 27.46
C ALA A 99 -4.34 9.72 28.57
N GLU A 100 -3.12 10.05 29.03
CA GLU A 100 -2.89 11.07 30.04
C GLU A 100 -3.22 12.49 29.56
N GLU A 101 -2.99 12.78 28.28
CA GLU A 101 -3.27 14.08 27.67
C GLU A 101 -4.75 14.26 27.25
N SER A 102 -5.55 13.19 27.27
CA SER A 102 -6.92 13.23 26.76
C SER A 102 -7.87 13.90 27.77
N GLU A 103 -8.61 14.91 27.33
CA GLU A 103 -9.69 15.55 28.10
C GLU A 103 -10.97 14.66 28.16
N ASP A 104 -11.11 13.71 27.22
CA ASP A 104 -12.21 12.73 27.20
C ASP A 104 -11.84 11.51 28.05
N ALA A 105 -12.47 11.39 29.21
CA ALA A 105 -12.23 10.31 30.14
C ALA A 105 -12.50 8.92 29.52
N VAL A 106 -13.52 8.77 28.64
CA VAL A 106 -13.85 7.51 28.00
C VAL A 106 -12.77 7.13 26.96
N LEU A 107 -12.26 8.11 26.23
CA LEU A 107 -11.15 7.90 25.30
C LEU A 107 -9.87 7.57 26.07
N ALA A 108 -9.58 8.26 27.15
CA ALA A 108 -8.42 8.02 28.00
C ALA A 108 -8.41 6.57 28.53
N GLU A 109 -9.54 6.08 29.04
CA GLU A 109 -9.68 4.69 29.49
C GLU A 109 -9.45 3.68 28.36
N LYS A 110 -10.01 3.91 27.16
CA LYS A 110 -9.83 3.04 26.00
C LYS A 110 -8.37 2.99 25.53
N LEU A 111 -7.69 4.15 25.48
CA LEU A 111 -6.29 4.22 25.09
C LEU A 111 -5.38 3.52 26.10
N SER A 112 -5.63 3.71 27.40
CA SER A 112 -4.90 3.03 28.47
C SER A 112 -5.09 1.51 28.41
N ASP A 113 -6.32 1.04 28.22
CA ASP A 113 -6.62 -0.38 28.08
C ASP A 113 -5.93 -0.97 26.84
N LEU A 114 -5.99 -0.27 25.69
CA LEU A 114 -5.31 -0.70 24.46
C LEU A 114 -3.79 -0.79 24.67
N ALA A 115 -3.19 0.19 25.35
CA ALA A 115 -1.76 0.19 25.65
C ALA A 115 -1.36 -1.02 26.51
N GLN A 116 -2.15 -1.35 27.55
CA GLN A 116 -1.91 -2.52 28.39
C GLN A 116 -2.02 -3.83 27.60
N ILE A 117 -3.05 -3.94 26.75
CA ILE A 117 -3.27 -5.12 25.92
C ILE A 117 -2.14 -5.27 24.89
N LEU A 118 -1.75 -4.18 24.21
CA LEU A 118 -0.66 -4.19 23.23
C LEU A 118 0.66 -4.60 23.88
N THR A 119 0.99 -4.05 25.07
CA THR A 119 2.18 -4.43 25.84
C THR A 119 2.19 -5.93 26.15
N ALA A 120 1.07 -6.46 26.62
CA ALA A 120 0.96 -7.88 26.93
C ALA A 120 1.04 -8.77 25.69
N TYR A 121 0.45 -8.33 24.58
CA TYR A 121 0.48 -9.01 23.30
C TYR A 121 1.91 -9.08 22.71
N GLU A 122 2.64 -7.97 22.70
CA GLU A 122 4.02 -7.91 22.23
C GLU A 122 4.93 -8.84 23.04
N ARG A 123 4.80 -8.81 24.36
CA ARG A 123 5.54 -9.71 25.24
C ARG A 123 5.27 -11.18 24.95
N LEU A 124 4.02 -11.54 24.70
CA LEU A 124 3.66 -12.92 24.32
C LEU A 124 4.25 -13.31 22.95
N CYS A 125 4.30 -12.38 21.99
CA CYS A 125 4.96 -12.60 20.70
C CYS A 125 6.46 -12.84 20.87
N GLU A 126 7.14 -12.08 21.74
CA GLU A 126 8.55 -12.28 22.06
C GLU A 126 8.82 -13.66 22.73
N GLU A 127 7.92 -14.09 23.61
CA GLU A 127 8.02 -15.36 24.34
C GLU A 127 7.70 -16.60 23.44
N SER A 128 7.03 -16.42 22.30
CA SER A 128 6.52 -17.52 21.47
C SER A 128 6.90 -17.40 19.98
N LEU A 129 5.98 -16.90 19.18
CA LEU A 129 6.15 -16.69 17.75
C LEU A 129 5.95 -15.21 17.40
N PRO A 130 6.83 -14.65 16.56
CA PRO A 130 6.70 -13.25 16.14
C PRO A 130 5.42 -12.99 15.34
N ASP A 131 4.91 -11.79 15.49
CA ASP A 131 3.81 -11.28 14.68
C ASP A 131 4.30 -10.99 13.25
N PRO A 132 3.62 -11.48 12.20
CA PRO A 132 3.97 -11.18 10.82
C PRO A 132 3.93 -9.67 10.48
N ARG A 133 3.23 -8.86 11.28
CA ARG A 133 3.17 -7.40 11.13
C ARG A 133 4.47 -6.70 11.49
N ASP A 134 5.33 -7.34 12.28
CA ASP A 134 6.63 -6.79 12.66
C ASP A 134 7.72 -7.05 11.60
N ARG A 135 7.36 -7.75 10.51
CA ARG A 135 8.31 -8.16 9.48
C ARG A 135 9.12 -7.02 8.86
N LEU A 136 8.48 -5.86 8.61
CA LEU A 136 9.18 -4.69 8.05
C LEU A 136 10.01 -3.97 9.11
N THR A 137 9.61 -4.00 10.36
CA THR A 137 10.42 -3.53 11.50
C THR A 137 11.70 -4.36 11.62
N HIS A 138 11.56 -5.69 11.59
CA HIS A 138 12.71 -6.61 11.60
C HIS A 138 13.60 -6.43 10.35
N LEU A 139 13.00 -6.18 9.18
CA LEU A 139 13.77 -5.86 7.96
C LEU A 139 14.62 -4.61 8.16
N ARG A 140 14.02 -3.52 8.65
CA ARG A 140 14.74 -2.28 8.95
C ARG A 140 15.93 -2.53 9.86
N ASP A 141 15.73 -3.26 10.96
CA ASP A 141 16.74 -3.47 12.00
C ASP A 141 17.91 -4.33 11.49
N ARG A 142 17.64 -5.25 10.57
CA ARG A 142 18.65 -6.19 10.05
C ARG A 142 19.21 -5.81 8.68
N LEU A 143 18.71 -4.72 8.09
CA LEU A 143 19.17 -4.30 6.77
C LEU A 143 20.68 -3.99 6.73
N ALA A 144 21.21 -3.41 7.79
CA ALA A 144 22.62 -3.09 7.91
C ALA A 144 23.55 -4.34 8.06
N GLU A 145 22.99 -5.49 8.39
CA GLU A 145 23.74 -6.76 8.49
C GLU A 145 23.82 -7.49 7.14
N SER A 146 23.02 -7.07 6.14
CA SER A 146 22.88 -7.74 4.85
C SER A 146 23.68 -7.03 3.76
N HIS A 147 24.25 -7.82 2.86
CA HIS A 147 24.92 -7.36 1.64
C HIS A 147 23.98 -7.31 0.42
N THR A 148 22.68 -7.61 0.61
CA THR A 148 21.70 -7.67 -0.47
C THR A 148 21.64 -6.39 -1.33
N LEU A 149 21.89 -5.23 -0.70
CA LEU A 149 21.86 -3.93 -1.38
C LEU A 149 23.26 -3.37 -1.70
N ASP A 150 24.34 -4.11 -1.46
CA ASP A 150 25.71 -3.67 -1.75
C ASP A 150 25.92 -3.42 -3.24
N GLY A 151 26.29 -2.21 -3.60
CA GLY A 151 26.49 -1.80 -4.98
C GLY A 151 25.21 -1.73 -5.83
N ALA A 152 24.05 -1.92 -5.23
CA ALA A 152 22.77 -1.79 -5.90
C ALA A 152 22.25 -0.35 -5.89
N ALA A 153 21.37 -0.03 -6.85
CA ALA A 153 20.53 1.16 -6.81
C ALA A 153 19.06 0.73 -6.68
N VAL A 154 18.32 1.42 -5.83
CA VAL A 154 16.91 1.13 -5.58
C VAL A 154 16.01 2.10 -6.35
N TYR A 155 15.01 1.57 -7.04
CA TYR A 155 14.00 2.33 -7.77
C TYR A 155 12.62 2.05 -7.17
N LEU A 156 11.99 3.07 -6.62
CA LEU A 156 10.64 3.01 -6.07
C LEU A 156 9.64 3.49 -7.13
N ASP A 157 8.76 2.63 -7.58
CA ASP A 157 7.76 2.94 -8.60
C ASP A 157 6.36 2.50 -8.18
N GLY A 158 5.35 3.32 -8.50
CA GLY A 158 3.94 3.04 -8.21
C GLY A 158 3.50 3.31 -6.77
N PHE A 159 4.31 3.96 -5.95
CA PHE A 159 3.94 4.36 -4.60
C PHE A 159 3.34 5.77 -4.56
N LEU A 160 2.11 5.90 -4.06
CA LEU A 160 1.52 7.21 -3.75
C LEU A 160 2.01 7.73 -2.39
N GLY A 161 2.28 6.81 -1.47
CA GLY A 161 2.79 7.06 -0.14
C GLY A 161 3.39 5.79 0.46
N PHE A 162 3.97 5.92 1.63
CA PHE A 162 4.55 4.81 2.38
C PHE A 162 3.92 4.75 3.77
N THR A 163 3.66 3.55 4.25
CA THR A 163 3.37 3.34 5.68
C THR A 163 4.55 3.80 6.53
N VAL A 164 4.37 3.89 7.83
CA VAL A 164 5.46 4.26 8.73
C VAL A 164 6.58 3.23 8.69
N GLN A 165 6.22 1.94 8.68
CA GLN A 165 7.20 0.85 8.58
C GLN A 165 7.95 0.85 7.24
N GLU A 166 7.26 1.00 6.10
CA GLU A 166 7.90 1.11 4.79
C GLU A 166 8.83 2.32 4.72
N SER A 167 8.39 3.46 5.27
CA SER A 167 9.23 4.65 5.38
C SER A 167 10.49 4.42 6.20
N ALA A 168 10.39 3.67 7.30
CA ALA A 168 11.52 3.34 8.13
C ALA A 168 12.54 2.43 7.40
N VAL A 169 12.06 1.52 6.55
CA VAL A 169 12.92 0.70 5.67
C VAL A 169 13.63 1.59 4.63
N VAL A 170 12.91 2.51 4.00
CA VAL A 170 13.50 3.47 3.03
C VAL A 170 14.53 4.36 3.73
N ASP A 171 14.25 4.82 4.95
CA ASP A 171 15.18 5.61 5.75
C ASP A 171 16.46 4.83 6.07
N ALA A 172 16.34 3.55 6.43
CA ALA A 172 17.49 2.66 6.66
C ALA A 172 18.33 2.46 5.39
N MET A 173 17.71 2.36 4.20
CA MET A 173 18.45 2.31 2.93
C MET A 173 19.24 3.60 2.69
N LEU A 174 18.63 4.76 2.93
CA LEU A 174 19.30 6.05 2.80
C LEU A 174 20.45 6.19 3.79
N ALA A 175 20.27 5.74 5.04
CA ALA A 175 21.30 5.71 6.06
C ALA A 175 22.50 4.83 5.65
N ALA A 176 22.24 3.70 4.97
CA ALA A 176 23.26 2.82 4.42
C ALA A 176 23.93 3.37 3.14
N GLY A 177 23.54 4.56 2.67
CA GLY A 177 24.09 5.19 1.48
C GLY A 177 23.65 4.57 0.15
N VAL A 178 22.56 3.79 0.14
CA VAL A 178 22.03 3.16 -1.07
C VAL A 178 21.49 4.24 -2.02
N PRO A 179 21.96 4.31 -3.28
CA PRO A 179 21.39 5.20 -4.28
C PRO A 179 19.90 4.88 -4.51
N LEU A 180 19.03 5.89 -4.35
CA LEU A 180 17.59 5.71 -4.41
C LEU A 180 16.96 6.68 -5.40
N SER A 181 16.11 6.17 -6.27
CA SER A 181 15.26 6.96 -7.17
C SER A 181 13.79 6.62 -6.93
N ALA A 182 12.94 7.61 -6.78
CA ALA A 182 11.51 7.41 -6.60
C ALA A 182 10.70 8.14 -7.67
N ALA A 183 9.81 7.41 -8.36
CA ALA A 183 8.82 7.98 -9.25
C ALA A 183 7.53 8.20 -8.47
N VAL A 184 7.14 9.46 -8.31
CA VAL A 184 5.96 9.86 -7.53
C VAL A 184 5.07 10.76 -8.36
N THR A 185 3.78 10.45 -8.38
CA THR A 185 2.79 11.33 -9.01
C THR A 185 2.58 12.55 -8.09
N CYS A 186 3.12 13.67 -8.51
CA CYS A 186 3.10 14.92 -7.76
C CYS A 186 3.05 16.08 -8.75
N ASP A 187 2.14 17.04 -8.50
CA ASP A 187 2.07 18.29 -9.21
C ASP A 187 2.02 19.43 -8.19
N THR A 188 2.98 20.34 -8.28
CA THR A 188 3.08 21.49 -7.35
C THR A 188 2.15 22.62 -7.70
N ASP A 189 1.63 22.66 -8.93
CA ASP A 189 0.66 23.69 -9.37
C ASP A 189 -0.75 23.33 -8.86
N TYR A 190 -0.99 22.02 -8.58
CA TYR A 190 -2.26 21.51 -8.04
C TYR A 190 -2.05 20.69 -6.76
N PRO A 191 -1.45 21.27 -5.72
CA PRO A 191 -1.02 20.52 -4.53
C PRO A 191 -2.19 19.91 -3.75
N GLU A 192 -3.40 20.45 -3.87
CA GLU A 192 -4.60 19.91 -3.21
C GLU A 192 -5.01 18.57 -3.80
N ILE A 193 -4.90 18.42 -5.13
CA ILE A 193 -5.22 17.19 -5.85
C ILE A 193 -4.15 16.14 -5.60
N PHE A 194 -2.88 16.55 -5.60
CA PHE A 194 -1.72 15.67 -5.47
C PHE A 194 -1.10 15.67 -4.07
N LEU A 195 -1.91 16.01 -3.04
CA LEU A 195 -1.43 16.21 -1.66
C LEU A 195 -0.58 15.04 -1.15
N THR A 196 -1.03 13.80 -1.35
CA THR A 196 -0.31 12.60 -0.91
C THR A 196 1.04 12.47 -1.59
N GLY A 197 1.10 12.64 -2.91
CA GLY A 197 2.35 12.62 -3.67
C GLY A 197 3.30 13.73 -3.24
N CYS A 198 2.79 14.96 -3.10
CA CYS A 198 3.59 16.10 -2.66
C CYS A 198 4.16 15.88 -1.24
N LYS A 199 3.37 15.35 -0.31
CA LYS A 199 3.84 14.97 1.03
C LYS A 199 4.91 13.86 0.97
N THR A 200 4.73 12.90 0.07
CA THR A 200 5.71 11.81 -0.13
C THR A 200 7.04 12.34 -0.64
N VAL A 201 7.03 13.22 -1.65
CA VAL A 201 8.26 13.88 -2.15
C VAL A 201 8.94 14.69 -1.04
N GLN A 202 8.18 15.46 -0.26
CA GLN A 202 8.72 16.23 0.86
C GLN A 202 9.34 15.32 1.93
N LYS A 203 8.68 14.20 2.26
CA LYS A 203 9.16 13.22 3.22
C LYS A 203 10.47 12.59 2.78
N LEU A 204 10.53 12.06 1.55
CA LEU A 204 11.73 11.45 0.97
C LEU A 204 12.89 12.45 0.91
N THR A 205 12.61 13.69 0.47
CA THR A 205 13.62 14.75 0.43
C THR A 205 14.19 15.06 1.82
N ARG A 206 13.34 15.09 2.85
CA ARG A 206 13.76 15.36 4.23
C ARG A 206 14.62 14.22 4.77
N MET A 207 14.21 12.98 4.52
CA MET A 207 14.96 11.79 4.92
C MET A 207 16.35 11.75 4.25
N ALA A 208 16.43 11.96 2.94
CA ALA A 208 17.69 12.00 2.22
C ALA A 208 18.64 13.10 2.76
N LYS A 209 18.11 14.30 3.02
CA LYS A 209 18.89 15.40 3.62
C LYS A 209 19.38 15.06 5.04
N HIS A 210 18.57 14.37 5.84
CA HIS A 210 18.96 13.93 7.19
C HIS A 210 20.19 13.01 7.14
N HIS A 211 20.31 12.19 6.11
CA HIS A 211 21.46 11.31 5.88
C HIS A 211 22.55 11.95 4.98
N ASN A 212 22.55 13.29 4.84
CA ASN A 212 23.52 14.02 4.00
C ASN A 212 23.58 13.57 2.54
N GLN A 213 22.48 13.01 2.02
CA GLN A 213 22.37 12.62 0.63
C GLN A 213 21.99 13.84 -0.25
N THR A 214 22.59 13.92 -1.45
CA THR A 214 22.21 14.91 -2.45
C THR A 214 20.87 14.53 -3.08
N VAL A 215 19.94 15.48 -3.18
CA VAL A 215 18.63 15.28 -3.77
C VAL A 215 18.56 16.03 -5.10
N GLU A 216 18.30 15.30 -6.16
CA GLU A 216 17.94 15.83 -7.48
C GLU A 216 16.44 15.62 -7.70
N ARG A 217 15.75 16.64 -8.17
CA ARG A 217 14.36 16.56 -8.59
C ARG A 217 14.29 16.67 -10.11
N ILE A 218 13.74 15.63 -10.74
CA ILE A 218 13.51 15.56 -12.17
C ILE A 218 12.01 15.67 -12.41
N GLU A 219 11.58 16.74 -13.05
CA GLU A 219 10.20 16.90 -13.48
C GLU A 219 10.03 16.22 -14.83
N LEU A 220 9.16 15.22 -14.86
CA LEU A 220 8.79 14.57 -16.10
C LEU A 220 7.73 15.44 -16.77
N GLY A 221 8.09 16.01 -17.91
CA GLY A 221 7.18 16.81 -18.70
C GLY A 221 6.03 16.00 -19.32
N GLU A 222 5.32 16.60 -20.28
CA GLU A 222 4.19 15.95 -20.95
C GLU A 222 4.55 14.57 -21.51
N SER A 223 3.58 13.66 -21.40
CA SER A 223 3.72 12.30 -21.92
C SER A 223 4.03 12.34 -23.44
N LYS A 224 5.11 11.67 -23.84
CA LYS A 224 5.45 11.49 -25.27
C LYS A 224 4.53 10.48 -25.98
N VAL A 225 3.60 9.84 -25.25
CA VAL A 225 2.64 8.90 -25.83
C VAL A 225 1.54 9.72 -26.51
N ALA A 226 1.43 9.57 -27.83
CA ALA A 226 0.35 10.17 -28.59
C ALA A 226 -1.00 9.63 -28.10
N ARG A 227 -1.88 10.53 -27.72
CA ARG A 227 -3.25 10.21 -27.26
C ARG A 227 -4.25 10.92 -28.17
N PRO A 228 -5.46 10.33 -28.35
CA PRO A 228 -6.57 11.03 -28.98
C PRO A 228 -6.85 12.37 -28.30
N ALA A 229 -7.21 13.38 -29.05
CA ALA A 229 -7.33 14.76 -28.56
C ALA A 229 -8.33 14.89 -27.40
N GLY A 230 -9.49 14.22 -27.46
CA GLY A 230 -10.49 14.25 -26.38
C GLY A 230 -9.99 13.57 -25.11
N LEU A 231 -9.23 12.47 -25.23
CA LEU A 231 -8.64 11.80 -24.08
C LEU A 231 -7.54 12.65 -23.42
N ALA A 232 -6.69 13.31 -24.22
CA ALA A 232 -5.66 14.22 -23.73
C ALA A 232 -6.27 15.44 -23.00
N ALA A 233 -7.38 15.97 -23.53
CA ALA A 233 -8.12 17.06 -22.89
C ALA A 233 -8.75 16.60 -21.56
N LEU A 234 -9.37 15.41 -21.55
CA LEU A 234 -9.95 14.84 -20.34
C LEU A 234 -8.87 14.65 -19.23
N GLU A 235 -7.70 14.12 -19.58
CA GLU A 235 -6.59 13.95 -18.65
C GLU A 235 -6.14 15.28 -18.05
N ARG A 236 -5.98 16.31 -18.88
CA ARG A 236 -5.51 17.61 -18.45
C ARG A 236 -6.51 18.39 -17.61
N GLU A 237 -7.80 18.31 -17.94
CA GLU A 237 -8.82 19.22 -17.40
C GLU A 237 -9.83 18.55 -16.45
N SER A 238 -9.84 17.22 -16.35
CA SER A 238 -10.88 16.50 -15.56
C SER A 238 -10.91 16.89 -14.07
N LEU A 239 -9.77 17.26 -13.52
CA LEU A 239 -9.61 17.62 -12.12
C LEU A 239 -9.62 19.14 -11.87
N LEU A 240 -9.72 19.96 -12.92
CA LEU A 240 -9.74 21.40 -12.79
C LEU A 240 -11.15 21.92 -12.48
N PRO A 241 -11.29 22.96 -11.65
CA PRO A 241 -12.58 23.56 -11.32
C PRO A 241 -13.21 24.28 -12.53
N VAL A 242 -12.38 24.83 -13.40
CA VAL A 242 -12.78 25.52 -14.63
C VAL A 242 -12.36 24.65 -15.81
N ARG A 243 -13.29 24.36 -16.70
CA ARG A 243 -13.07 23.50 -17.88
C ARG A 243 -13.33 24.28 -19.14
N THR A 244 -12.51 24.06 -20.15
CA THR A 244 -12.69 24.64 -21.48
C THR A 244 -13.47 23.64 -22.36
N PRO A 245 -14.56 24.06 -23.01
CA PRO A 245 -15.23 23.19 -23.98
C PRO A 245 -14.26 22.73 -25.05
N GLN A 246 -14.23 21.43 -25.31
CA GLN A 246 -13.34 20.82 -26.28
C GLN A 246 -14.06 20.63 -27.60
N GLU A 247 -13.35 20.88 -28.71
CA GLU A 247 -13.89 20.69 -30.07
C GLU A 247 -13.97 19.22 -30.48
N SER A 248 -13.22 18.35 -29.83
CA SER A 248 -13.13 16.92 -30.15
C SER A 248 -13.31 16.05 -28.91
N ALA A 249 -14.19 15.06 -29.03
CA ALA A 249 -14.33 13.97 -28.06
C ALA A 249 -13.59 12.69 -28.49
N ASP A 250 -12.65 12.79 -29.44
CA ASP A 250 -11.92 11.64 -29.94
C ASP A 250 -11.23 10.86 -28.83
N GLY A 251 -11.40 9.53 -28.83
CA GLY A 251 -10.90 8.64 -27.79
C GLY A 251 -11.79 8.55 -26.53
N VAL A 252 -12.86 9.34 -26.41
CA VAL A 252 -13.80 9.31 -25.28
C VAL A 252 -15.20 8.99 -25.80
N ARG A 253 -15.89 8.08 -25.11
CA ARG A 253 -17.28 7.73 -25.39
C ARG A 253 -18.06 7.67 -24.08
N LEU A 254 -19.24 8.26 -24.06
CA LEU A 254 -20.19 8.15 -22.99
C LEU A 254 -21.31 7.21 -23.41
N TYR A 255 -21.67 6.30 -22.55
CA TYR A 255 -22.80 5.40 -22.71
C TYR A 255 -23.65 5.44 -21.46
N GLU A 256 -24.95 5.60 -21.63
CA GLU A 256 -25.95 5.54 -20.57
C GLU A 256 -26.75 4.25 -20.71
N ALA A 257 -26.80 3.48 -19.65
CA ALA A 257 -27.55 2.21 -19.60
C ALA A 257 -28.75 2.31 -18.66
N ALA A 258 -29.75 1.46 -18.89
CA ALA A 258 -30.93 1.41 -18.05
C ALA A 258 -30.70 0.71 -16.72
N SER A 259 -29.70 -0.15 -16.64
CA SER A 259 -29.36 -0.93 -15.44
C SER A 259 -27.87 -1.29 -15.39
N PRO A 260 -27.34 -1.66 -14.21
CA PRO A 260 -25.96 -2.20 -14.09
C PRO A 260 -25.73 -3.45 -14.95
N PHE A 261 -26.75 -4.25 -15.18
CA PHE A 261 -26.68 -5.40 -16.08
C PHE A 261 -26.41 -4.95 -17.51
N ASP A 262 -27.14 -3.95 -18.00
CA ASP A 262 -26.98 -3.42 -19.37
C ASP A 262 -25.61 -2.74 -19.54
N GLU A 263 -25.08 -2.08 -18.49
CA GLU A 263 -23.72 -1.56 -18.50
C GLU A 263 -22.69 -2.67 -18.74
N CYS A 264 -22.82 -3.79 -18.00
CA CYS A 264 -21.93 -4.95 -18.15
C CYS A 264 -22.05 -5.61 -19.51
N GLU A 265 -23.27 -5.79 -20.03
CA GLU A 265 -23.52 -6.33 -21.37
C GLU A 265 -22.91 -5.43 -22.46
N HIS A 266 -23.06 -4.11 -22.33
CA HIS A 266 -22.45 -3.17 -23.27
C HIS A 266 -20.92 -3.26 -23.25
N ALA A 267 -20.32 -3.29 -22.06
CA ALA A 267 -18.87 -3.40 -21.89
C ALA A 267 -18.34 -4.71 -22.51
N ALA A 268 -18.96 -5.84 -22.22
CA ALA A 268 -18.56 -7.15 -22.76
C ALA A 268 -18.72 -7.21 -24.28
N ALA A 269 -19.85 -6.75 -24.82
CA ALA A 269 -20.09 -6.67 -26.26
C ALA A 269 -19.09 -5.74 -26.97
N TYR A 270 -18.74 -4.61 -26.35
CA TYR A 270 -17.73 -3.68 -26.89
C TYR A 270 -16.36 -4.34 -26.95
N ILE A 271 -15.91 -4.99 -25.88
CA ILE A 271 -14.63 -5.70 -25.82
C ILE A 271 -14.59 -6.79 -26.89
N ARG A 272 -15.61 -7.64 -26.96
CA ARG A 272 -15.68 -8.71 -27.95
C ARG A 272 -15.58 -8.18 -29.39
N ARG A 273 -16.31 -7.11 -29.73
CA ARG A 273 -16.24 -6.50 -31.05
C ARG A 273 -14.82 -6.03 -31.36
N LYS A 274 -14.16 -5.35 -30.41
CA LYS A 274 -12.78 -4.87 -30.59
C LYS A 274 -11.77 -6.03 -30.77
N VAL A 275 -11.94 -7.12 -30.02
CA VAL A 275 -11.08 -8.29 -30.15
C VAL A 275 -11.31 -8.98 -31.50
N ARG A 276 -12.57 -9.20 -31.90
CA ARG A 276 -12.92 -9.93 -33.12
C ARG A 276 -12.65 -9.11 -34.38
N ASP A 277 -13.06 -7.86 -34.40
CA ASP A 277 -13.10 -7.04 -35.63
C ASP A 277 -11.83 -6.17 -35.81
N GLU A 278 -11.16 -5.80 -34.73
CA GLU A 278 -10.02 -4.90 -34.77
C GLU A 278 -8.69 -5.56 -34.29
N GLY A 279 -8.75 -6.86 -33.96
CA GLY A 279 -7.54 -7.63 -33.56
C GLY A 279 -6.95 -7.23 -32.21
N ALA A 280 -7.70 -6.50 -31.36
CA ALA A 280 -7.29 -6.20 -30.00
C ALA A 280 -7.22 -7.49 -29.16
N ARG A 281 -6.47 -7.43 -28.07
CA ARG A 281 -6.36 -8.59 -27.15
C ARG A 281 -7.11 -8.29 -25.87
N CYS A 282 -7.69 -9.29 -25.21
CA CYS A 282 -8.42 -9.12 -23.94
C CYS A 282 -7.57 -8.36 -22.91
N ARG A 283 -6.26 -8.57 -22.87
CA ARG A 283 -5.34 -7.86 -21.97
C ARG A 283 -5.16 -6.35 -22.27
N ASP A 284 -5.65 -5.87 -23.39
CA ASP A 284 -5.56 -4.46 -23.78
C ASP A 284 -6.75 -3.64 -23.22
N PHE A 285 -7.69 -4.31 -22.50
CA PHE A 285 -8.86 -3.71 -21.88
C PHE A 285 -8.79 -3.78 -20.36
N VAL A 286 -9.36 -2.76 -19.73
CA VAL A 286 -9.62 -2.72 -18.29
C VAL A 286 -11.05 -2.27 -18.08
N VAL A 287 -11.80 -2.98 -17.25
CA VAL A 287 -13.09 -2.55 -16.74
C VAL A 287 -12.89 -2.09 -15.31
N ALA A 288 -13.24 -0.86 -15.01
CA ALA A 288 -13.08 -0.27 -13.70
C ALA A 288 -14.39 0.34 -13.22
N ALA A 289 -14.69 0.17 -11.94
CA ALA A 289 -15.77 0.83 -11.24
C ALA A 289 -15.28 1.34 -9.89
N ARG A 290 -15.96 2.32 -9.32
CA ARG A 290 -15.63 2.82 -7.97
C ARG A 290 -15.76 1.73 -6.91
N ASP A 291 -16.82 0.93 -7.03
CA ASP A 291 -17.05 -0.30 -6.30
C ASP A 291 -17.41 -1.37 -7.32
N ILE A 292 -16.57 -2.38 -7.48
CA ILE A 292 -16.77 -3.44 -8.46
C ILE A 292 -17.66 -4.57 -7.95
N GLU A 293 -17.82 -4.70 -6.64
CA GLU A 293 -18.54 -5.81 -6.02
C GLU A 293 -19.97 -5.96 -6.52
N PRO A 294 -20.81 -4.88 -6.60
CA PRO A 294 -22.15 -4.95 -7.11
C PRO A 294 -22.24 -5.37 -8.59
N TYR A 295 -21.16 -5.17 -9.35
CA TYR A 295 -21.10 -5.51 -10.77
C TYR A 295 -20.54 -6.91 -11.05
N SER A 296 -19.89 -7.53 -10.08
CA SER A 296 -19.08 -8.74 -10.27
C SER A 296 -19.87 -9.89 -10.91
N ALA A 297 -21.09 -10.16 -10.43
CA ALA A 297 -21.95 -11.21 -10.97
C ALA A 297 -22.42 -10.90 -12.40
N PHE A 298 -22.82 -9.66 -12.66
CA PHE A 298 -23.26 -9.22 -13.98
C PHE A 298 -22.12 -9.24 -15.01
N LEU A 299 -20.94 -8.80 -14.61
CA LEU A 299 -19.75 -8.87 -15.46
C LEU A 299 -19.37 -10.33 -15.78
N ALA A 300 -19.39 -11.21 -14.79
CA ALA A 300 -19.10 -12.62 -15.02
C ALA A 300 -20.09 -13.25 -16.02
N MET A 301 -21.39 -12.97 -15.88
CA MET A 301 -22.42 -13.44 -16.79
C MET A 301 -22.26 -12.86 -18.19
N ALA A 302 -22.04 -11.55 -18.30
CA ALA A 302 -21.87 -10.87 -19.59
C ALA A 302 -20.61 -11.37 -20.31
N MET A 303 -19.47 -11.49 -19.61
CA MET A 303 -18.24 -12.01 -20.21
C MET A 303 -18.38 -13.46 -20.69
N ALA A 304 -19.00 -14.34 -19.89
CA ALA A 304 -19.25 -15.73 -20.27
C ALA A 304 -20.18 -15.85 -21.50
N ARG A 305 -21.11 -14.91 -21.69
CA ARG A 305 -22.01 -14.87 -22.85
C ARG A 305 -21.30 -14.51 -24.16
N TYR A 306 -20.25 -13.69 -24.07
CA TYR A 306 -19.53 -13.18 -25.23
C TYR A 306 -18.16 -13.84 -25.43
N ASP A 307 -17.90 -14.95 -24.81
CA ASP A 307 -16.65 -15.72 -24.89
C ASP A 307 -16.30 -16.22 -26.31
#